data_0e45efa05987186ad4dea88c19de00e5
#
_entry.id   0e45efa05987186ad4dea88c19de00e5
#
_cell.length_a   1.000
_cell.length_b   1.000
_cell.length_c   1.000
_cell.angle_alpha   90.00
_cell.angle_beta   90.00
_cell.angle_gamma   90.00
#
_symmetry.space_group_name_H-M   'P 1'
#
loop_
_entity.id
_entity.type
_entity.pdbx_description
1 polymer ?
#
loop_
_entity_poly.entity_id
_entity_poly.type
_entity_poly.pdbx_seq_one_letter_code
_entity_poly.pdbx_strand_id
1 'polypeptide(L)'
;MSLARQASPVLDRLGSRGVVQRKDISMKERIKNRVHELYWNDDINCARTAIICLSELFETAVEPQTIWSAVGLHGAGGYRAQCGIVEGTLMFIGIYLHKLGKTENEIISACYNFASAFEKTFGSLRCLELRPTGFSENDPPHMCENLTCKGIEFAYQYILKVTKNYPR
;
A
#
# COMPACT_ATOMS: atom_id res chain seq x y z
N MET A 1 -12.21 -25.69 23.47
CA MET A 1 -12.98 -24.94 22.46
C MET A 1 -12.02 -24.53 21.36
N SER A 2 -12.11 -25.17 20.19
CA SER A 2 -11.23 -25.00 19.07
C SER A 2 -11.68 -23.76 18.27
N LEU A 3 -10.85 -22.70 18.24
CA LEU A 3 -11.04 -21.57 17.32
C LEU A 3 -10.67 -22.05 15.92
N ALA A 4 -11.66 -22.42 15.13
CA ALA A 4 -11.47 -22.69 13.72
C ALA A 4 -10.95 -21.42 13.04
N ARG A 5 -9.73 -21.50 12.47
CA ARG A 5 -9.15 -20.45 11.61
C ARG A 5 -10.03 -20.33 10.38
N GLN A 6 -10.85 -19.30 10.33
CA GLN A 6 -11.49 -18.89 9.09
C GLN A 6 -10.41 -18.19 8.24
N ALA A 7 -9.87 -18.91 7.27
CA ALA A 7 -8.99 -18.33 6.25
C ALA A 7 -9.81 -17.31 5.44
N SER A 8 -9.26 -16.11 5.26
CA SER A 8 -9.89 -15.07 4.47
C SER A 8 -9.89 -15.47 2.99
N PRO A 9 -11.02 -15.42 2.27
CA PRO A 9 -11.09 -15.78 0.85
C PRO A 9 -10.20 -14.90 -0.06
N VAL A 10 -9.76 -13.75 0.43
CA VAL A 10 -8.84 -12.85 -0.30
C VAL A 10 -7.43 -13.44 -0.40
N LEU A 11 -6.99 -14.20 0.61
CA LEU A 11 -5.64 -14.78 0.64
C LEU A 11 -5.53 -16.07 -0.17
N ASP A 12 -6.59 -16.88 -0.18
CA ASP A 12 -6.62 -18.10 -1.02
C ASP A 12 -6.60 -17.79 -2.52
N ARG A 13 -7.06 -16.60 -2.94
CA ARG A 13 -7.00 -16.16 -4.33
C ARG A 13 -5.61 -15.67 -4.77
N LEU A 14 -4.71 -15.38 -3.83
CA LEU A 14 -3.33 -14.95 -4.14
C LEU A 14 -2.44 -16.12 -4.62
N GLY A 15 -2.82 -17.37 -4.36
CA GLY A 15 -2.00 -18.56 -4.61
C GLY A 15 -2.22 -19.30 -5.92
N SER A 16 -3.26 -19.04 -6.72
CA SER A 16 -3.66 -19.95 -7.81
C SER A 16 -3.92 -19.33 -9.18
N ARG A 17 -3.57 -18.06 -9.45
CA ARG A 17 -3.71 -17.51 -10.79
C ARG A 17 -2.45 -17.74 -11.61
N GLY A 18 -2.62 -18.57 -12.67
CA GLY A 18 -1.62 -19.06 -13.59
C GLY A 18 -0.65 -18.00 -14.11
N VAL A 19 0.57 -18.47 -14.39
CA VAL A 19 1.64 -17.75 -15.08
C VAL A 19 1.19 -17.37 -16.49
N VAL A 20 0.46 -16.26 -16.62
CA VAL A 20 0.27 -15.60 -17.90
C VAL A 20 1.49 -14.71 -18.14
N GLN A 21 2.08 -14.84 -19.32
CA GLN A 21 3.30 -14.15 -19.75
C GLN A 21 3.31 -12.66 -19.40
N ARG A 22 4.10 -12.29 -18.37
CA ARG A 22 4.20 -10.93 -17.82
C ARG A 22 5.34 -10.12 -18.45
N LYS A 23 5.73 -10.39 -19.71
CA LYS A 23 6.98 -9.83 -20.24
C LYS A 23 6.93 -8.40 -20.79
N ASP A 24 5.76 -7.78 -20.98
CA ASP A 24 5.67 -6.47 -21.65
C ASP A 24 4.85 -5.37 -20.96
N ILE A 25 4.36 -5.60 -19.75
CA ILE A 25 3.56 -4.57 -19.06
C ILE A 25 4.47 -3.70 -18.19
N SER A 26 4.42 -2.37 -18.40
CA SER A 26 5.20 -1.42 -17.59
C SER A 26 4.83 -1.51 -16.10
N MET A 27 5.78 -1.15 -15.22
CA MET A 27 5.54 -1.11 -13.77
C MET A 27 4.30 -0.28 -13.41
N LYS A 28 4.16 0.86 -14.07
CA LYS A 28 3.01 1.75 -13.88
C LYS A 28 1.67 1.08 -14.23
N GLU A 29 1.64 0.34 -15.33
CA GLU A 29 0.44 -0.38 -15.76
C GLU A 29 0.12 -1.56 -14.82
N ARG A 30 1.16 -2.24 -14.30
CA ARG A 30 0.98 -3.29 -13.29
C ARG A 30 0.34 -2.72 -12.02
N ILE A 31 0.83 -1.59 -11.52
CA ILE A 31 0.28 -0.91 -10.35
C ILE A 31 -1.18 -0.53 -10.61
N LYS A 32 -1.46 0.11 -11.74
CA LYS A 32 -2.81 0.55 -12.11
C LYS A 32 -3.80 -0.61 -12.14
N ASN A 33 -3.46 -1.69 -12.83
CA ASN A 33 -4.32 -2.86 -12.95
C ASN A 33 -4.56 -3.51 -11.58
N ARG A 34 -3.53 -3.60 -10.74
CA ARG A 34 -3.66 -4.21 -9.42
C ARG A 34 -4.47 -3.36 -8.45
N VAL A 35 -4.27 -2.04 -8.44
CA VAL A 35 -5.09 -1.12 -7.64
C VAL A 35 -6.55 -1.20 -8.06
N HIS A 36 -6.82 -1.20 -9.37
CA HIS A 36 -8.17 -1.34 -9.91
C HIS A 36 -8.84 -2.64 -9.45
N GLU A 37 -8.14 -3.77 -9.57
CA GLU A 37 -8.65 -5.07 -9.10
C GLU A 37 -9.00 -5.05 -7.60
N LEU A 38 -8.08 -4.55 -6.75
CA LEU A 38 -8.27 -4.50 -5.30
C LEU A 38 -9.43 -3.57 -4.89
N TYR A 39 -9.64 -2.48 -5.61
CA TYR A 39 -10.69 -1.53 -5.33
C TYR A 39 -12.06 -2.05 -5.79
N TRP A 40 -12.17 -2.44 -7.05
CA TRP A 40 -13.47 -2.73 -7.66
C TRP A 40 -13.96 -4.16 -7.49
N ASN A 41 -13.06 -5.13 -7.31
CA ASN A 41 -13.45 -6.52 -7.13
C ASN A 41 -13.46 -6.95 -5.65
N ASP A 42 -12.53 -6.42 -4.85
CA ASP A 42 -12.31 -6.87 -3.48
C ASP A 42 -12.70 -5.81 -2.43
N ASP A 43 -13.07 -4.60 -2.83
CA ASP A 43 -13.42 -3.44 -2.00
C ASP A 43 -12.36 -3.16 -0.89
N ILE A 44 -11.08 -3.23 -1.29
CA ILE A 44 -9.95 -3.06 -0.39
C ILE A 44 -9.61 -1.57 -0.25
N ASN A 45 -9.48 -1.07 0.98
CA ASN A 45 -9.11 0.33 1.23
C ASN A 45 -7.67 0.67 0.83
N CYS A 46 -7.37 1.98 0.71
CA CYS A 46 -6.09 2.49 0.22
C CYS A 46 -4.87 2.03 1.04
N ALA A 47 -4.99 1.86 2.36
CA ALA A 47 -3.87 1.40 3.19
C ALA A 47 -3.53 -0.06 2.92
N ARG A 48 -4.53 -0.93 2.89
CA ARG A 48 -4.36 -2.35 2.56
C ARG A 48 -3.87 -2.53 1.13
N THR A 49 -4.42 -1.76 0.19
CA THR A 49 -3.99 -1.75 -1.22
C THR A 49 -2.51 -1.39 -1.35
N ALA A 50 -2.04 -0.38 -0.62
CA ALA A 50 -0.62 -0.01 -0.63
C ALA A 50 0.27 -1.16 -0.12
N ILE A 51 -0.08 -1.80 0.99
CA ILE A 51 0.69 -2.94 1.53
C ILE A 51 0.71 -4.10 0.53
N ILE A 52 -0.45 -4.48 -0.02
CA ILE A 52 -0.56 -5.61 -0.94
C ILE A 52 0.25 -5.36 -2.22
N CYS A 53 0.06 -4.21 -2.86
CA CYS A 53 0.78 -3.88 -4.07
C CYS A 53 2.30 -3.84 -3.85
N LEU A 54 2.77 -3.21 -2.77
CA LEU A 54 4.19 -3.15 -2.46
C LEU A 54 4.76 -4.53 -2.11
N SER A 55 4.01 -5.37 -1.39
CA SER A 55 4.43 -6.75 -1.09
C SER A 55 4.64 -7.57 -2.37
N GLU A 56 3.75 -7.43 -3.34
CA GLU A 56 3.86 -8.10 -4.65
C GLU A 56 5.01 -7.54 -5.50
N LEU A 57 5.21 -6.22 -5.49
CA LEU A 57 6.26 -5.54 -6.26
C LEU A 57 7.68 -5.84 -5.75
N PHE A 58 7.82 -6.02 -4.44
CA PHE A 58 9.10 -6.36 -3.79
C PHE A 58 9.24 -7.85 -3.47
N GLU A 59 8.31 -8.69 -3.92
CA GLU A 59 8.32 -10.15 -3.69
C GLU A 59 8.54 -10.49 -2.20
N THR A 60 7.86 -9.73 -1.34
CA THR A 60 7.99 -9.84 0.11
C THR A 60 6.67 -10.26 0.72
N ALA A 61 6.66 -11.44 1.33
CA ALA A 61 5.49 -11.92 2.04
C ALA A 61 5.12 -11.01 3.21
N VAL A 62 3.84 -10.71 3.33
CA VAL A 62 3.24 -9.97 4.44
C VAL A 62 2.17 -10.86 5.08
N GLU A 63 2.25 -11.00 6.39
CA GLU A 63 1.31 -11.84 7.14
C GLU A 63 -0.12 -11.32 7.03
N PRO A 64 -1.12 -12.22 6.97
CA PRO A 64 -2.53 -11.84 6.90
C PRO A 64 -2.97 -10.89 8.02
N GLN A 65 -2.45 -11.08 9.21
CA GLN A 65 -2.75 -10.23 10.35
C GLN A 65 -2.35 -8.77 10.10
N THR A 66 -1.24 -8.53 9.40
CA THR A 66 -0.80 -7.18 9.03
C THR A 66 -1.78 -6.52 8.07
N ILE A 67 -2.28 -7.26 7.08
CA ILE A 67 -3.31 -6.73 6.15
C ILE A 67 -4.59 -6.40 6.90
N TRP A 68 -5.02 -7.25 7.84
CA TRP A 68 -6.20 -7.00 8.67
C TRP A 68 -6.01 -5.82 9.62
N SER A 69 -4.83 -5.61 10.19
CA SER A 69 -4.55 -4.48 11.07
C SER A 69 -4.68 -3.12 10.36
N ALA A 70 -4.54 -3.11 9.04
CA ALA A 70 -4.66 -1.90 8.23
C ALA A 70 -6.11 -1.59 7.77
N VAL A 71 -7.12 -2.35 8.21
CA VAL A 71 -8.53 -2.10 7.83
C VAL A 71 -9.00 -0.71 8.26
N GLY A 72 -8.60 -0.25 9.43
CA GLY A 72 -8.94 1.10 9.94
C GLY A 72 -8.04 2.23 9.45
N LEU A 73 -6.98 1.96 8.69
CA LEU A 73 -5.96 2.97 8.33
C LEU A 73 -6.30 3.78 7.06
N HIS A 74 -7.56 3.94 6.72
CA HIS A 74 -8.00 4.82 5.62
C HIS A 74 -8.50 6.17 6.17
N GLY A 75 -7.57 7.03 6.53
CA GLY A 75 -7.90 8.30 7.18
C GLY A 75 -8.42 8.10 8.61
N ALA A 76 -7.87 7.16 9.37
CA ALA A 76 -8.31 6.76 10.70
C ALA A 76 -9.80 6.37 10.73
N GLY A 77 -10.14 5.30 10.01
CA GLY A 77 -11.52 4.79 9.96
C GLY A 77 -12.52 5.74 9.28
N GLY A 78 -12.04 6.58 8.35
CA GLY A 78 -12.89 7.58 7.68
C GLY A 78 -12.96 8.93 8.39
N TYR A 79 -12.22 9.12 9.48
CA TYR A 79 -12.12 10.42 10.19
C TYR A 79 -11.39 11.50 9.37
N ARG A 80 -10.79 11.13 8.22
CA ARG A 80 -10.08 12.01 7.28
C ARG A 80 -8.72 12.52 7.80
N ALA A 81 -8.14 11.79 8.75
CA ALA A 81 -6.79 12.04 9.29
C ALA A 81 -5.70 11.64 8.28
N GLN A 82 -4.65 10.94 8.69
CA GLN A 82 -3.56 10.57 7.79
C GLN A 82 -4.03 9.69 6.62
N CYS A 83 -3.47 9.93 5.44
CA CYS A 83 -3.81 9.22 4.22
C CYS A 83 -3.40 7.74 4.31
N GLY A 84 -4.31 6.83 3.97
CA GLY A 84 -4.05 5.39 4.04
C GLY A 84 -2.94 4.91 3.11
N ILE A 85 -2.66 5.61 2.01
CA ILE A 85 -1.51 5.31 1.15
C ILE A 85 -0.22 5.50 1.93
N VAL A 86 -0.13 6.58 2.70
CA VAL A 86 1.02 6.88 3.57
C VAL A 86 1.14 5.81 4.66
N GLU A 87 0.05 5.55 5.39
CA GLU A 87 0.01 4.57 6.47
C GLU A 87 0.46 3.18 6.00
N GLY A 88 -0.16 2.67 4.94
CA GLY A 88 0.18 1.35 4.38
C GLY A 88 1.62 1.28 3.86
N THR A 89 2.13 2.38 3.28
CA THR A 89 3.53 2.44 2.84
C THR A 89 4.50 2.42 4.02
N LEU A 90 4.22 3.17 5.09
CA LEU A 90 5.07 3.16 6.30
C LEU A 90 5.11 1.77 6.94
N MET A 91 3.97 1.08 7.01
CA MET A 91 3.93 -0.31 7.48
C MET A 91 4.82 -1.21 6.61
N PHE A 92 4.72 -1.10 5.28
CA PHE A 92 5.52 -1.91 4.38
C PHE A 92 7.01 -1.57 4.46
N ILE A 93 7.39 -0.30 4.57
CA ILE A 93 8.80 0.13 4.79
C ILE A 93 9.36 -0.56 6.04
N GLY A 94 8.60 -0.56 7.13
CA GLY A 94 8.99 -1.24 8.37
C GLY A 94 9.27 -2.73 8.17
N ILE A 95 8.34 -3.44 7.55
CA ILE A 95 8.46 -4.89 7.26
C ILE A 95 9.66 -5.16 6.35
N TYR A 96 9.77 -4.42 5.25
CA TYR A 96 10.76 -4.69 4.22
C TYR A 96 12.18 -4.36 4.68
N LEU A 97 12.39 -3.22 5.33
CA LEU A 97 13.71 -2.83 5.84
C LEU A 97 14.14 -3.71 7.01
N HIS A 98 13.21 -4.13 7.88
CA HIS A 98 13.50 -5.12 8.92
C HIS A 98 13.98 -6.44 8.31
N LYS A 99 13.31 -6.94 7.28
CA LYS A 99 13.74 -8.13 6.52
C LYS A 99 15.16 -7.99 5.94
N LEU A 100 15.56 -6.77 5.57
CA LEU A 100 16.89 -6.44 5.08
C LEU A 100 17.92 -6.23 6.22
N GLY A 101 17.56 -6.50 7.47
CA GLY A 101 18.44 -6.39 8.63
C GLY A 101 18.71 -4.96 9.08
N LYS A 102 17.82 -4.00 8.76
CA LYS A 102 17.97 -2.62 9.20
C LYS A 102 17.61 -2.43 10.66
N THR A 103 18.33 -1.53 11.31
CA THR A 103 18.05 -1.11 12.68
C THR A 103 16.77 -0.29 12.76
N GLU A 104 16.14 -0.24 13.93
CA GLU A 104 14.94 0.58 14.15
C GLU A 104 15.18 2.06 13.79
N ASN A 105 16.33 2.62 14.13
CA ASN A 105 16.66 4.01 13.81
C ASN A 105 16.76 4.26 12.30
N GLU A 106 17.30 3.32 11.53
CA GLU A 106 17.33 3.39 10.06
C GLU A 106 15.92 3.30 9.49
N ILE A 107 15.07 2.43 10.03
CA ILE A 107 13.67 2.30 9.61
C ILE A 107 12.89 3.58 9.93
N ILE A 108 13.01 4.11 11.14
CA ILE A 108 12.37 5.36 11.55
C ILE A 108 12.79 6.52 10.62
N SER A 109 14.09 6.62 10.33
CA SER A 109 14.62 7.64 9.44
C SER A 109 14.08 7.50 8.01
N ALA A 110 13.97 6.27 7.51
CA ALA A 110 13.38 6.01 6.19
C ALA A 110 11.90 6.38 6.16
N CYS A 111 11.13 6.06 7.20
CA CYS A 111 9.72 6.43 7.32
C CYS A 111 9.54 7.96 7.37
N TYR A 112 10.34 8.66 8.17
CA TYR A 112 10.32 10.13 8.24
C TYR A 112 10.62 10.77 6.87
N ASN A 113 11.67 10.30 6.21
CA ASN A 113 12.07 10.83 4.91
C ASN A 113 11.03 10.52 3.81
N PHE A 114 10.38 9.34 3.88
CA PHE A 114 9.27 9.02 2.98
C PHE A 114 8.11 9.99 3.18
N ALA A 115 7.65 10.19 4.41
CA ALA A 115 6.54 11.10 4.73
C ALA A 115 6.84 12.53 4.25
N SER A 116 8.04 13.05 4.55
CA SER A 116 8.48 14.37 4.08
C SER A 116 8.50 14.49 2.56
N ALA A 117 9.00 13.47 1.86
CA ALA A 117 9.05 13.46 0.40
C ALA A 117 7.65 13.32 -0.22
N PHE A 118 6.78 12.53 0.39
CA PHE A 118 5.38 12.38 -0.04
C PHE A 118 4.64 13.72 0.10
N GLU A 119 4.74 14.37 1.26
CA GLU A 119 4.12 15.67 1.50
C GLU A 119 4.58 16.72 0.50
N LYS A 120 5.89 16.81 0.22
CA LYS A 120 6.44 17.71 -0.81
C LYS A 120 5.91 17.42 -2.22
N THR A 121 5.63 16.17 -2.54
CA THR A 121 5.20 15.76 -3.87
C THR A 121 3.69 15.90 -4.08
N PHE A 122 2.90 15.56 -3.06
CA PHE A 122 1.44 15.50 -3.14
C PHE A 122 0.74 16.66 -2.42
N GLY A 123 1.48 17.48 -1.66
CA GLY A 123 0.98 18.67 -0.99
C GLY A 123 0.52 18.47 0.45
N SER A 124 0.27 17.23 0.87
CA SER A 124 -0.17 16.91 2.24
C SER A 124 0.03 15.44 2.58
N LEU A 125 -0.06 15.11 3.87
CA LEU A 125 -0.22 13.75 4.39
C LEU A 125 -1.67 13.45 4.80
N ARG A 126 -2.56 14.44 4.82
CA ARG A 126 -3.92 14.32 5.34
C ARG A 126 -4.90 13.87 4.26
N CYS A 127 -5.68 12.87 4.59
CA CYS A 127 -6.72 12.34 3.71
C CYS A 127 -7.70 13.42 3.26
N LEU A 128 -8.07 14.34 4.18
CA LEU A 128 -8.98 15.46 3.90
C LEU A 128 -8.46 16.38 2.78
N GLU A 129 -7.15 16.60 2.74
CA GLU A 129 -6.52 17.55 1.81
C GLU A 129 -6.11 16.90 0.48
N LEU A 130 -5.85 15.60 0.51
CA LEU A 130 -5.39 14.84 -0.66
C LEU A 130 -6.53 14.35 -1.57
N ARG A 131 -7.74 14.23 -1.04
CA ARG A 131 -8.88 13.76 -1.83
C ARG A 131 -9.29 14.81 -2.86
N PRO A 132 -9.35 14.48 -4.18
CA PRO A 132 -9.45 15.48 -5.26
C PRO A 132 -10.68 16.38 -5.21
N THR A 133 -11.80 15.86 -4.70
CA THR A 133 -13.09 16.58 -4.64
C THR A 133 -13.58 16.84 -3.22
N GLY A 134 -12.72 16.58 -2.23
CA GLY A 134 -13.15 16.55 -0.84
C GLY A 134 -14.01 15.33 -0.51
N PHE A 135 -15.01 15.50 0.36
CA PHE A 135 -15.89 14.43 0.80
C PHE A 135 -17.34 14.87 0.66
N SER A 136 -18.01 14.40 -0.36
CA SER A 136 -19.44 14.56 -0.60
C SER A 136 -20.15 13.22 -0.45
N GLU A 137 -21.41 13.24 0.00
CA GLU A 137 -22.25 12.04 0.07
C GLU A 137 -22.56 11.45 -1.31
N ASN A 138 -22.45 12.28 -2.34
CA ASN A 138 -22.69 11.90 -3.74
C ASN A 138 -21.40 11.50 -4.49
N ASP A 139 -20.27 11.43 -3.80
CA ASP A 139 -19.01 11.02 -4.44
C ASP A 139 -19.13 9.57 -4.93
N PRO A 140 -18.68 9.29 -6.16
CA PRO A 140 -18.58 7.90 -6.62
C PRO A 140 -17.59 7.10 -5.75
N PRO A 141 -17.75 5.78 -5.68
CA PRO A 141 -16.82 4.93 -4.96
C PRO A 141 -15.40 5.09 -5.54
N HIS A 142 -14.41 4.82 -4.73
CA HIS A 142 -13.01 4.72 -5.14
C HIS A 142 -12.38 6.00 -5.75
N MET A 143 -12.85 7.18 -5.37
CA MET A 143 -12.33 8.48 -5.83
C MET A 143 -10.80 8.63 -5.69
N CYS A 144 -10.19 7.91 -4.75
CA CYS A 144 -8.75 7.95 -4.53
C CYS A 144 -7.96 6.99 -5.43
N GLU A 145 -8.57 6.24 -6.34
CA GLU A 145 -7.89 5.23 -7.16
C GLU A 145 -6.65 5.80 -7.89
N ASN A 146 -6.82 6.92 -8.58
CA ASN A 146 -5.71 7.57 -9.30
C ASN A 146 -4.61 8.07 -8.35
N LEU A 147 -4.99 8.64 -7.21
CA LEU A 147 -4.04 9.05 -6.17
C LEU A 147 -3.29 7.84 -5.60
N THR A 148 -4.00 6.75 -5.38
CA THR A 148 -3.41 5.49 -4.86
C THR A 148 -2.40 4.91 -5.85
N CYS A 149 -2.71 4.89 -7.14
CA CYS A 149 -1.76 4.47 -8.17
C CYS A 149 -0.47 5.30 -8.14
N LYS A 150 -0.61 6.63 -8.14
CA LYS A 150 0.55 7.55 -8.09
C LYS A 150 1.34 7.43 -6.78
N GLY A 151 0.63 7.28 -5.66
CA GLY A 151 1.27 7.14 -4.35
C GLY A 151 2.05 5.83 -4.22
N ILE A 152 1.53 4.72 -4.74
CA ILE A 152 2.23 3.43 -4.76
C ILE A 152 3.43 3.47 -5.74
N GLU A 153 3.29 4.09 -6.91
CA GLU A 153 4.42 4.29 -7.84
C GLU A 153 5.53 5.10 -7.17
N PHE A 154 5.18 6.19 -6.48
CA PHE A 154 6.11 7.00 -5.70
C PHE A 154 6.79 6.20 -4.58
N ALA A 155 6.00 5.44 -3.81
CA ALA A 155 6.51 4.58 -2.73
C ALA A 155 7.50 3.53 -3.26
N TYR A 156 7.16 2.88 -4.37
CA TYR A 156 8.03 1.90 -5.02
C TYR A 156 9.38 2.52 -5.41
N GLN A 157 9.39 3.67 -6.07
CA GLN A 157 10.61 4.36 -6.46
C GLN A 157 11.44 4.81 -5.25
N TYR A 158 10.76 5.31 -4.21
CA TYR A 158 11.42 5.70 -2.97
C TYR A 158 12.13 4.50 -2.31
N ILE A 159 11.43 3.39 -2.14
CA ILE A 159 11.99 2.18 -1.51
C ILE A 159 13.16 1.64 -2.34
N LEU A 160 13.05 1.59 -3.67
CA LEU A 160 14.17 1.22 -4.54
C LEU A 160 15.40 2.10 -4.29
N LYS A 161 15.20 3.40 -4.18
CA LYS A 161 16.29 4.35 -3.94
C LYS A 161 16.98 4.11 -2.61
N VAL A 162 16.23 3.92 -1.52
CA VAL A 162 16.80 3.70 -0.18
C VAL A 162 17.42 2.33 -0.01
N THR A 163 17.02 1.36 -0.84
CA THR A 163 17.54 -0.02 -0.80
C THR A 163 18.55 -0.35 -1.90
N LYS A 164 18.90 0.61 -2.75
CA LYS A 164 19.78 0.41 -3.93
C LYS A 164 21.12 -0.26 -3.61
N ASN A 165 21.67 -0.02 -2.42
CA ASN A 165 22.96 -0.52 -1.98
C ASN A 165 22.89 -1.84 -1.20
N TYR A 166 21.72 -2.48 -1.14
CA TYR A 166 21.52 -3.73 -0.42
C TYR A 166 21.25 -4.86 -1.42
N PRO A 167 22.00 -6.00 -1.31
CA PRO A 167 21.71 -7.18 -2.13
C PRO A 167 20.31 -7.71 -1.80
N ARG A 168 19.57 -8.03 -2.85
CA ARG A 168 18.27 -8.70 -2.75
C ARG A 168 18.45 -10.17 -2.42
#